data_ac605c09c522b84f39e1bdc96ea98ee5
#
_entry.id   ac605c09c522b84f39e1bdc96ea98ee5
#
_cell.length_a   1.000
_cell.length_b   1.000
_cell.length_c   1.000
_cell.angle_alpha   90.00
_cell.angle_beta   90.00
_cell.angle_gamma   90.00
#
_symmetry.space_group_name_H-M   'P 1'
#
loop_
_entity.id
_entity.type
_entity.pdbx_description
1 polymer ?
#
loop_
_entity_poly.entity_id
_entity_poly.type
_entity_poly.pdbx_seq_one_letter_code
_entity_poly.pdbx_strand_id
1 'polypeptide(L)'
;MASPSSRTELITYCKRQLGEPVLQVNIDDEQVNNVIDDTFQFFQENCYNGMERAYLYHEISAADKTRFAGTVTKSVTDGGTTNWLEATNYIPIPDHVVGITRVFGLVSNSIRSNLFGVEFQLFLNDLYAFGSLDILNYYMNKQYLETLDMILNNGSFQQFRFTARRDRLHLDINQDFLKEGTNVLIECHLSLIHI
;
A
#
# COMPACT_ATOMS: atom_id res chain seq x y z
N MET A 1 0.33 -20.69 -25.78
CA MET A 1 1.71 -20.68 -25.27
C MET A 1 1.61 -20.66 -23.76
N ALA A 2 2.31 -21.55 -23.07
CA ALA A 2 2.33 -21.49 -21.60
C ALA A 2 3.16 -20.27 -21.22
N SER A 3 2.55 -19.32 -20.53
CA SER A 3 3.26 -18.19 -19.93
C SER A 3 4.09 -18.72 -18.75
N PRO A 4 5.33 -18.25 -18.55
CA PRO A 4 6.13 -18.66 -17.41
C PRO A 4 5.42 -18.26 -16.11
N SER A 5 5.31 -19.20 -15.18
CA SER A 5 4.63 -19.02 -13.90
C SER A 5 5.60 -18.80 -12.73
N SER A 6 6.89 -18.95 -13.00
CA SER A 6 7.95 -18.75 -12.02
C SER A 6 9.16 -18.04 -12.64
N ARG A 7 9.99 -17.45 -11.80
CA ARG A 7 11.23 -16.78 -12.23
C ARG A 7 12.17 -17.72 -12.96
N THR A 8 12.29 -18.95 -12.50
CA THR A 8 13.13 -19.98 -13.14
C THR A 8 12.61 -20.36 -14.53
N GLU A 9 11.29 -20.47 -14.69
CA GLU A 9 10.68 -20.72 -16.00
C GLU A 9 10.88 -19.53 -16.95
N LEU A 10 10.83 -18.30 -16.44
CA LEU A 10 11.11 -17.09 -17.22
C LEU A 10 12.56 -17.07 -17.71
N ILE A 11 13.53 -17.38 -16.85
CA ILE A 11 14.95 -17.50 -17.24
C ILE A 11 15.12 -18.55 -18.34
N THR A 12 14.52 -19.73 -18.13
CA THR A 12 14.57 -20.81 -19.13
C THR A 12 13.92 -20.39 -20.46
N TYR A 13 12.80 -19.68 -20.39
CA TYR A 13 12.13 -19.15 -21.57
C TYR A 13 13.02 -18.15 -22.31
N CYS A 14 13.64 -17.20 -21.60
CA CYS A 14 14.56 -16.22 -22.20
C CYS A 14 15.77 -16.90 -22.86
N LYS A 15 16.38 -17.88 -22.20
CA LYS A 15 17.50 -18.65 -22.77
C LYS A 15 17.09 -19.42 -24.03
N ARG A 16 15.89 -20.00 -24.04
CA ARG A 16 15.33 -20.65 -25.25
C ARG A 16 15.12 -19.69 -26.41
N GLN A 17 14.68 -18.46 -26.13
CA GLN A 17 14.56 -17.43 -27.17
C GLN A 17 15.93 -17.03 -27.77
N LEU A 18 16.99 -17.14 -27.00
CA LEU A 18 18.36 -16.94 -27.45
C LEU A 18 18.95 -18.14 -28.20
N GLY A 19 18.21 -19.27 -28.26
CA GLY A 19 18.58 -20.45 -29.03
C GLY A 19 19.08 -21.64 -28.22
N GLU A 20 19.01 -21.65 -26.91
CA GLU A 20 19.31 -22.82 -26.08
C GLU A 20 18.29 -23.95 -26.35
N PRO A 21 18.67 -25.23 -26.42
CA PRO A 21 19.99 -25.80 -26.20
C PRO A 21 20.86 -25.94 -27.46
N VAL A 22 20.41 -25.47 -28.61
CA VAL A 22 21.12 -25.59 -29.87
C VAL A 22 22.38 -24.72 -29.88
N LEU A 23 22.26 -23.52 -29.34
CA LEU A 23 23.37 -22.61 -29.10
C LEU A 23 23.75 -22.62 -27.63
N GLN A 24 25.04 -22.74 -27.34
CA GLN A 24 25.53 -22.64 -25.98
C GLN A 24 25.48 -21.17 -25.55
N VAL A 25 24.49 -20.84 -24.68
CA VAL A 25 24.34 -19.53 -24.09
C VAL A 25 25.15 -19.47 -22.81
N ASN A 26 26.30 -18.81 -22.85
CA ASN A 26 27.23 -18.73 -21.73
C ASN A 26 26.96 -17.43 -20.93
N ILE A 27 25.84 -17.39 -20.25
CA ILE A 27 25.41 -16.28 -19.38
C ILE A 27 25.15 -16.86 -18.00
N ASP A 28 25.66 -16.19 -16.96
CA ASP A 28 25.41 -16.58 -15.60
C ASP A 28 23.97 -16.23 -15.18
N ASP A 29 23.37 -17.10 -14.35
CA ASP A 29 22.00 -16.94 -13.88
C ASP A 29 21.81 -15.65 -13.05
N GLU A 30 22.85 -15.19 -12.33
CA GLU A 30 22.81 -13.90 -11.62
C GLU A 30 22.69 -12.72 -12.58
N GLN A 31 23.38 -12.75 -13.72
CA GLN A 31 23.30 -11.69 -14.72
C GLN A 31 21.89 -11.63 -15.34
N VAL A 32 21.31 -12.80 -15.63
CA VAL A 32 19.93 -12.87 -16.13
C VAL A 32 18.93 -12.34 -15.10
N ASN A 33 19.12 -12.67 -13.84
CA ASN A 33 18.27 -12.19 -12.76
C ASN A 33 18.33 -10.66 -12.63
N ASN A 34 19.51 -10.06 -12.69
CA ASN A 34 19.68 -8.61 -12.61
C ASN A 34 18.97 -7.91 -13.77
N VAL A 35 19.08 -8.43 -14.99
CA VAL A 35 18.38 -7.88 -16.17
C VAL A 35 16.85 -8.01 -16.04
N ILE A 36 16.38 -9.11 -15.45
CA ILE A 36 14.94 -9.29 -15.18
C ILE A 36 14.47 -8.26 -14.15
N ASP A 37 15.22 -8.02 -13.08
CA ASP A 37 14.86 -7.04 -12.05
C ASP A 37 14.83 -5.62 -12.63
N ASP A 38 15.83 -5.24 -13.43
CA ASP A 38 15.87 -3.96 -14.13
C ASP A 38 14.68 -3.81 -15.09
N THR A 39 14.31 -4.90 -15.79
CA THR A 39 13.17 -4.90 -16.71
C THR A 39 11.85 -4.74 -15.96
N PHE A 40 11.70 -5.38 -14.83
CA PHE A 40 10.50 -5.24 -14.00
C PHE A 40 10.38 -3.83 -13.41
N GLN A 41 11.49 -3.27 -12.93
CA GLN A 41 11.51 -1.89 -12.47
C GLN A 41 11.13 -0.92 -13.60
N PHE A 42 11.72 -1.08 -14.78
CA PHE A 42 11.38 -0.28 -15.94
C PHE A 42 9.89 -0.40 -16.32
N PHE A 43 9.34 -1.62 -16.26
CA PHE A 43 7.92 -1.86 -16.55
C PHE A 43 7.02 -1.18 -15.52
N GLN A 44 7.32 -1.29 -14.22
CA GLN A 44 6.56 -0.64 -13.16
C GLN A 44 6.56 0.89 -13.27
N GLU A 45 7.68 1.47 -13.70
CA GLU A 45 7.82 2.92 -13.86
C GLU A 45 7.12 3.48 -15.11
N ASN A 46 7.02 2.68 -16.18
CA ASN A 46 6.57 3.16 -17.48
C ASN A 46 5.22 2.60 -17.94
N CYS A 47 4.78 1.47 -17.41
CA CYS A 47 3.57 0.78 -17.86
C CYS A 47 2.43 0.84 -16.84
N TYR A 48 1.62 1.89 -16.89
CA TYR A 48 0.46 2.05 -16.01
C TYR A 48 -0.61 0.96 -16.20
N ASN A 49 -0.68 0.30 -17.35
CA ASN A 49 -1.60 -0.82 -17.60
C ASN A 49 -1.18 -2.13 -16.92
N GLY A 50 0.03 -2.18 -16.35
CA GLY A 50 0.52 -3.33 -15.58
C GLY A 50 0.15 -3.31 -14.11
N MET A 51 -0.81 -2.46 -13.72
CA MET A 51 -1.27 -2.34 -12.34
C MET A 51 -2.75 -2.65 -12.24
N GLU A 52 -3.12 -3.37 -11.19
CA GLU A 52 -4.51 -3.66 -10.85
C GLU A 52 -4.88 -2.98 -9.53
N ARG A 53 -6.10 -2.43 -9.47
CA ARG A 53 -6.65 -1.88 -8.23
C ARG A 53 -7.08 -3.03 -7.33
N ALA A 54 -6.58 -3.03 -6.11
CA ALA A 54 -6.90 -4.03 -5.11
C ALA A 54 -7.16 -3.39 -3.75
N TYR A 55 -7.77 -4.15 -2.87
CA TYR A 55 -8.03 -3.76 -1.49
C TYR A 55 -7.24 -4.67 -0.56
N LEU A 56 -6.31 -4.08 0.18
CA LEU A 56 -5.58 -4.77 1.24
C LEU A 56 -6.35 -4.66 2.55
N TYR A 57 -6.44 -5.77 3.22
CA TYR A 57 -7.04 -5.88 4.53
C TYR A 57 -5.96 -6.18 5.56
N HIS A 58 -5.80 -5.28 6.52
CA HIS A 58 -4.82 -5.43 7.59
C HIS A 58 -5.50 -5.35 8.95
N GLU A 59 -5.36 -6.41 9.75
CA GLU A 59 -5.83 -6.45 11.13
C GLU A 59 -4.73 -5.90 12.05
N ILE A 60 -5.08 -4.91 12.88
CA ILE A 60 -4.14 -4.31 13.84
C ILE A 60 -3.83 -5.32 14.93
N SER A 61 -2.60 -5.78 14.98
CA SER A 61 -2.10 -6.69 16.01
C SER A 61 -1.56 -5.94 17.23
N ALA A 62 -1.36 -6.66 18.34
CA ALA A 62 -0.69 -6.12 19.52
C ALA A 62 0.74 -5.63 19.21
N ALA A 63 1.43 -6.33 18.30
CA ALA A 63 2.76 -5.94 17.84
C ALA A 63 2.73 -4.61 17.06
N ASP A 64 1.70 -4.40 16.23
CA ASP A 64 1.51 -3.13 15.53
C ASP A 64 1.27 -1.99 16.52
N LYS A 65 0.43 -2.21 17.52
CA LYS A 65 0.15 -1.21 18.56
C LYS A 65 1.41 -0.82 19.33
N THR A 66 2.24 -1.80 19.70
CA THR A 66 3.54 -1.53 20.34
C THR A 66 4.48 -0.74 19.42
N ARG A 67 4.51 -1.08 18.15
CA ARG A 67 5.31 -0.38 17.13
C ARG A 67 4.83 1.05 16.93
N PHE A 68 3.53 1.29 16.88
CA PHE A 68 2.96 2.64 16.73
C PHE A 68 3.29 3.55 17.93
N ALA A 69 3.44 2.98 19.14
CA ALA A 69 3.82 3.72 20.33
C ALA A 69 5.31 4.03 20.41
N GLY A 70 6.13 3.41 19.56
CA GLY A 70 7.58 3.49 19.60
C GLY A 70 8.17 4.62 18.77
N THR A 71 9.40 4.98 19.12
CA THR A 71 10.30 5.76 18.28
C THR A 71 11.66 5.08 18.32
N VAL A 72 12.37 5.09 17.19
CA VAL A 72 13.74 4.55 17.12
C VAL A 72 14.69 5.69 16.96
N THR A 73 15.65 5.79 17.89
CA THR A 73 16.76 6.75 17.76
C THR A 73 17.77 6.20 16.77
N LYS A 74 18.05 6.97 15.75
CA LYS A 74 19.12 6.69 14.79
C LYS A 74 20.22 7.73 14.93
N SER A 75 21.47 7.29 14.77
CA SER A 75 22.63 8.15 14.83
C SER A 75 23.49 7.96 13.59
N VAL A 76 24.06 9.05 13.11
CA VAL A 76 25.14 9.05 12.10
C VAL A 76 26.35 9.71 12.73
N THR A 77 27.48 9.04 12.62
CA THR A 77 28.79 9.53 13.11
C THR A 77 29.63 9.79 11.87
N ASP A 78 29.52 11.02 11.36
CA ASP A 78 30.35 11.49 10.26
C ASP A 78 30.80 12.94 10.61
N GLY A 79 32.00 13.07 11.15
CA GLY A 79 32.54 14.36 11.64
C GLY A 79 31.86 14.94 12.89
N GLY A 80 30.81 14.32 13.38
CA GLY A 80 30.01 14.64 14.56
C GLY A 80 28.86 13.65 14.73
N THR A 81 28.40 13.45 15.96
CA THR A 81 27.29 12.56 16.23
C THR A 81 25.95 13.32 16.09
N THR A 82 25.19 13.04 15.03
CA THR A 82 23.85 13.57 14.86
C THR A 82 22.83 12.49 15.15
N ASN A 83 21.97 12.73 16.12
CA ASN A 83 20.89 11.81 16.49
C ASN A 83 19.56 12.35 16.01
N TRP A 84 18.69 11.46 15.48
CA TRP A 84 17.30 11.78 15.17
C TRP A 84 16.37 10.68 15.59
N LEU A 85 15.12 11.05 15.82
CA LEU A 85 14.04 10.11 16.13
C LEU A 85 13.32 9.72 14.85
N GLU A 86 13.30 8.43 14.53
CA GLU A 86 12.47 7.87 13.45
C GLU A 86 11.18 7.35 14.05
N ALA A 87 10.04 7.88 13.59
CA ALA A 87 8.74 7.40 14.01
C ALA A 87 8.48 6.00 13.45
N THR A 88 7.94 5.13 14.28
CA THR A 88 7.63 3.74 13.94
C THR A 88 6.15 3.49 13.69
N ASN A 89 5.36 4.54 13.47
CA ASN A 89 3.93 4.51 13.19
C ASN A 89 3.63 4.09 11.75
N TYR A 90 4.03 2.87 11.37
CA TYR A 90 3.78 2.34 10.03
C TYR A 90 3.22 0.92 10.05
N ILE A 91 2.47 0.60 9.01
CA ILE A 91 2.04 -0.76 8.67
C ILE A 91 2.99 -1.27 7.57
N PRO A 92 3.57 -2.47 7.70
CA PRO A 92 4.31 -3.10 6.62
C PRO A 92 3.34 -3.49 5.51
N ILE A 93 3.68 -3.14 4.30
CA ILE A 93 2.90 -3.42 3.09
C ILE A 93 3.71 -4.41 2.24
N PRO A 94 3.07 -5.34 1.53
CA PRO A 94 3.75 -6.23 0.58
C PRO A 94 4.50 -5.44 -0.51
N ASP A 95 5.65 -5.94 -0.95
CA ASP A 95 6.55 -5.32 -1.92
C ASP A 95 5.95 -5.14 -3.33
N HIS A 96 4.94 -5.94 -3.67
CA HIS A 96 4.22 -5.83 -4.94
C HIS A 96 3.21 -4.67 -5.00
N VAL A 97 3.06 -3.91 -3.93
CA VAL A 97 2.22 -2.70 -3.90
C VAL A 97 2.99 -1.51 -4.44
N VAL A 98 2.59 -1.03 -5.59
CA VAL A 98 3.22 0.12 -6.27
C VAL A 98 2.77 1.44 -5.66
N GLY A 99 1.51 1.54 -5.26
CA GLY A 99 0.95 2.77 -4.73
C GLY A 99 -0.29 2.55 -3.89
N ILE A 100 -0.56 3.50 -3.00
CA ILE A 100 -1.76 3.51 -2.16
C ILE A 100 -2.56 4.77 -2.50
N THR A 101 -3.82 4.57 -2.86
CA THR A 101 -4.72 5.66 -3.26
C THR A 101 -5.52 6.18 -2.08
N ARG A 102 -6.02 5.27 -1.23
CA ARG A 102 -6.88 5.64 -0.12
C ARG A 102 -6.73 4.67 1.05
N VAL A 103 -6.82 5.22 2.24
CA VAL A 103 -7.01 4.44 3.47
C VAL A 103 -8.40 4.73 3.99
N PHE A 104 -9.21 3.69 4.18
CA PHE A 104 -10.56 3.85 4.70
C PHE A 104 -10.52 4.04 6.21
N GLY A 105 -11.28 5.03 6.66
CA GLY A 105 -11.21 5.46 8.05
C GLY A 105 -11.68 4.42 9.05
N LEU A 106 -10.90 4.26 10.08
CA LEU A 106 -11.20 3.46 11.26
C LEU A 106 -12.16 4.23 12.17
N VAL A 107 -13.45 4.16 11.90
CA VAL A 107 -14.39 4.89 12.73
C VAL A 107 -15.10 3.95 13.69
N SER A 108 -14.86 4.15 14.98
CA SER A 108 -15.47 3.35 16.05
C SER A 108 -16.80 3.90 16.58
N ASN A 109 -17.31 5.01 16.04
CA ASN A 109 -18.57 5.61 16.50
C ASN A 109 -19.77 4.99 15.79
N SER A 110 -20.75 4.53 16.55
CA SER A 110 -21.91 3.77 16.08
C SER A 110 -22.75 4.45 14.97
N ILE A 111 -22.84 5.78 14.96
CA ILE A 111 -23.55 6.52 13.92
C ILE A 111 -22.76 6.54 12.60
N ARG A 112 -21.44 6.68 12.69
CA ARG A 112 -20.55 6.68 11.54
C ARG A 112 -20.32 5.27 10.97
N SER A 113 -20.37 4.23 11.81
CA SER A 113 -20.11 2.87 11.37
C SER A 113 -21.19 2.31 10.43
N ASN A 114 -22.44 2.76 10.55
CA ASN A 114 -23.52 2.28 9.68
C ASN A 114 -23.63 3.06 8.36
N LEU A 115 -23.54 4.40 8.41
CA LEU A 115 -23.68 5.24 7.21
C LEU A 115 -22.36 5.50 6.48
N PHE A 116 -21.25 5.52 7.23
CA PHE A 116 -19.91 5.81 6.70
C PHE A 116 -18.95 4.64 6.96
N GLY A 117 -19.48 3.46 7.23
CA GLY A 117 -18.70 2.24 7.39
C GLY A 117 -17.91 1.91 6.13
N VAL A 118 -16.83 1.16 6.30
CA VAL A 118 -15.95 0.75 5.22
C VAL A 118 -16.72 0.04 4.09
N GLU A 119 -17.64 -0.86 4.44
CA GLU A 119 -18.46 -1.61 3.48
C GLU A 119 -19.33 -0.69 2.61
N PHE A 120 -19.93 0.33 3.23
CA PHE A 120 -20.75 1.29 2.50
C PHE A 120 -19.91 2.24 1.65
N GLN A 121 -18.73 2.63 2.12
CA GLN A 121 -17.79 3.43 1.34
C GLN A 121 -17.25 2.65 0.12
N LEU A 122 -16.98 1.36 0.28
CA LEU A 122 -16.61 0.47 -0.82
C LEU A 122 -17.73 0.33 -1.84
N PHE A 123 -18.94 0.05 -1.36
CA PHE A 123 -20.11 -0.04 -2.22
C PHE A 123 -20.31 1.22 -3.06
N LEU A 124 -20.17 2.40 -2.47
CA LEU A 124 -20.27 3.66 -3.19
C LEU A 124 -19.07 3.91 -4.12
N ASN A 125 -17.88 3.47 -3.76
CA ASN A 125 -16.69 3.64 -4.59
C ASN A 125 -16.73 2.75 -5.84
N ASP A 126 -17.29 1.55 -5.73
CA ASP A 126 -17.42 0.61 -6.86
C ASP A 126 -18.66 0.87 -7.72
N LEU A 127 -19.64 1.60 -7.21
CA LEU A 127 -20.88 1.87 -7.93
C LEU A 127 -20.74 3.11 -8.81
N TYR A 128 -20.14 2.95 -9.96
CA TYR A 128 -19.95 4.00 -10.98
C TYR A 128 -21.21 4.61 -11.57
N ALA A 129 -22.40 4.08 -11.23
CA ALA A 129 -23.64 4.40 -11.91
C ALA A 129 -24.60 5.33 -11.14
N PHE A 130 -24.22 5.82 -9.97
CA PHE A 130 -25.06 6.76 -9.24
C PHE A 130 -24.86 8.19 -9.76
N GLY A 131 -25.52 8.52 -10.86
CA GLY A 131 -25.74 9.90 -11.29
C GLY A 131 -26.85 10.59 -10.52
N SER A 132 -27.15 10.18 -9.28
CA SER A 132 -28.24 10.75 -8.51
C SER A 132 -27.80 11.75 -7.45
N LEU A 133 -28.66 12.70 -7.16
CA LEU A 133 -28.50 13.74 -6.13
C LEU A 133 -28.16 13.15 -4.73
N ASP A 134 -28.51 11.90 -4.48
CA ASP A 134 -28.29 11.21 -3.21
C ASP A 134 -26.81 10.98 -2.90
N ILE A 135 -25.99 10.71 -3.92
CA ILE A 135 -24.53 10.59 -3.72
C ILE A 135 -23.91 11.94 -3.41
N LEU A 136 -24.36 12.98 -4.09
CA LEU A 136 -23.87 14.34 -3.81
C LEU A 136 -24.17 14.72 -2.36
N ASN A 137 -25.39 14.48 -1.89
CA ASN A 137 -25.79 14.71 -0.52
C ASN A 137 -24.99 13.87 0.48
N TYR A 138 -24.68 12.59 0.12
CA TYR A 138 -23.83 11.74 0.93
C TYR A 138 -22.43 12.31 1.08
N TYR A 139 -21.79 12.72 -0.02
CA TYR A 139 -20.46 13.33 0.02
C TYR A 139 -20.45 14.66 0.77
N MET A 140 -21.45 15.50 0.59
CA MET A 140 -21.57 16.76 1.33
C MET A 140 -21.72 16.52 2.84
N ASN A 141 -22.56 15.58 3.24
CA ASN A 141 -22.73 15.21 4.65
C ASN A 141 -21.46 14.59 5.23
N LYS A 142 -20.76 13.77 4.46
CA LYS A 142 -19.47 13.19 4.86
C LYS A 142 -18.43 14.27 5.10
N GLN A 143 -18.26 15.20 4.17
CA GLN A 143 -17.33 16.33 4.32
C GLN A 143 -17.69 17.23 5.51
N TYR A 144 -18.97 17.48 5.71
CA TYR A 144 -19.44 18.27 6.84
C TYR A 144 -19.11 17.59 8.18
N LEU A 145 -19.35 16.28 8.29
CA LEU A 145 -19.01 15.51 9.48
C LEU A 145 -17.49 15.43 9.71
N GLU A 146 -16.70 15.30 8.66
CA GLU A 146 -15.23 15.34 8.73
C GLU A 146 -14.73 16.70 9.22
N THR A 147 -15.36 17.79 8.76
CA THR A 147 -15.05 19.17 9.21
C THR A 147 -15.44 19.38 10.67
N LEU A 148 -16.60 18.89 11.09
CA LEU A 148 -17.01 18.94 12.49
C LEU A 148 -16.08 18.12 13.40
N ASP A 149 -15.66 16.96 12.95
CA ASP A 149 -14.73 16.10 13.69
C ASP A 149 -13.36 16.78 13.87
N MET A 150 -12.90 17.47 12.83
CA MET A 150 -11.69 18.28 12.89
C MET A 150 -11.79 19.40 13.91
N ILE A 151 -12.94 20.08 14.00
CA ILE A 151 -13.16 21.20 14.92
C ILE A 151 -13.33 20.71 16.36
N LEU A 152 -14.08 19.61 16.56
CA LEU A 152 -14.42 19.10 17.88
C LEU A 152 -13.31 18.24 18.50
N ASN A 153 -12.60 17.44 17.71
CA ASN A 153 -11.61 16.47 18.17
C ASN A 153 -10.15 16.89 17.86
N ASN A 154 -9.94 18.15 17.48
CA ASN A 154 -8.62 18.70 17.19
C ASN A 154 -7.78 17.89 16.18
N GLY A 155 -8.45 17.38 15.15
CA GLY A 155 -7.77 16.89 13.95
C GLY A 155 -7.47 15.40 13.91
N SER A 156 -8.50 14.59 13.90
CA SER A 156 -8.35 13.21 13.43
C SER A 156 -8.38 13.15 11.89
N PHE A 157 -7.65 14.05 11.22
CA PHE A 157 -7.34 13.85 9.81
C PHE A 157 -6.43 12.62 9.72
N GLN A 158 -6.96 11.56 9.18
CA GLN A 158 -6.16 10.40 8.84
C GLN A 158 -5.31 10.75 7.62
N GLN A 159 -4.16 11.34 7.89
CA GLN A 159 -3.15 11.49 6.87
C GLN A 159 -2.37 10.19 6.77
N PHE A 160 -2.16 9.75 5.56
CA PHE A 160 -1.31 8.60 5.30
C PHE A 160 -0.17 8.99 4.36
N ARG A 161 0.95 8.35 4.54
CA ARG A 161 2.11 8.51 3.68
C ARG A 161 2.67 7.14 3.33
N PHE A 162 2.67 6.80 2.07
CA PHE A 162 3.27 5.57 1.58
C PHE A 162 4.69 5.80 1.11
N THR A 163 5.59 4.92 1.52
CA THR A 163 7.00 4.93 1.10
C THR A 163 7.31 3.60 0.42
N ALA A 164 7.19 3.57 -0.92
CA ALA A 164 7.39 2.37 -1.74
C ALA A 164 8.78 1.73 -1.56
N ARG A 165 9.84 2.53 -1.37
CA ARG A 165 11.20 2.01 -1.17
C ARG A 165 11.41 1.21 0.12
N ARG A 166 10.52 1.35 1.10
CA ARG A 166 10.61 0.70 2.41
C ARG A 166 9.38 -0.14 2.72
N ASP A 167 8.45 -0.24 1.78
CA ASP A 167 7.18 -0.98 1.90
C ASP A 167 6.43 -0.62 3.19
N ARG A 168 6.36 0.69 3.46
CA ARG A 168 5.80 1.22 4.70
C ARG A 168 4.68 2.21 4.43
N LEU A 169 3.53 1.91 5.01
CA LEU A 169 2.42 2.85 5.09
C LEU A 169 2.44 3.52 6.47
N HIS A 170 2.83 4.77 6.52
CA HIS A 170 2.75 5.58 7.72
C HIS A 170 1.33 6.12 7.87
N LEU A 171 0.75 5.91 9.04
CA LEU A 171 -0.56 6.45 9.41
C LEU A 171 -0.34 7.51 10.48
N ASP A 172 -0.83 8.72 10.21
CA ASP A 172 -0.81 9.82 11.14
C ASP A 172 -2.12 9.85 11.94
N ILE A 173 -2.28 8.82 12.78
CA ILE A 173 -3.47 8.59 13.59
C ILE A 173 -3.05 8.59 15.06
N ASN A 174 -3.88 9.21 15.91
CA ASN A 174 -3.69 9.09 17.35
C ASN A 174 -3.84 7.61 17.76
N GLN A 175 -2.87 7.12 18.52
CA GLN A 175 -2.76 5.72 18.96
C GLN A 175 -3.98 5.24 19.77
N ASP A 176 -4.66 6.16 20.44
CA ASP A 176 -5.86 5.84 21.23
C ASP A 176 -7.03 5.33 20.39
N PHE A 177 -7.04 5.65 19.08
CA PHE A 177 -8.04 5.17 18.15
C PHE A 177 -7.74 3.78 17.56
N LEU A 178 -6.50 3.33 17.67
CA LEU A 178 -6.08 2.02 17.18
C LEU A 178 -6.36 0.96 18.25
N LYS A 179 -7.51 0.31 18.15
CA LYS A 179 -7.83 -0.84 18.97
C LYS A 179 -7.30 -2.11 18.32
N GLU A 180 -6.76 -3.00 19.13
CA GLU A 180 -6.39 -4.36 18.70
C GLU A 180 -7.62 -5.08 18.12
N GLY A 181 -7.41 -5.83 17.03
CA GLY A 181 -8.50 -6.46 16.28
C GLY A 181 -9.28 -5.52 15.36
N THR A 182 -8.90 -4.24 15.25
CA THR A 182 -9.52 -3.34 14.29
C THR A 182 -8.90 -3.55 12.92
N ASN A 183 -9.75 -3.59 11.91
CA ASN A 183 -9.33 -3.80 10.53
C ASN A 183 -9.14 -2.48 9.79
N VAL A 184 -8.00 -2.36 9.13
CA VAL A 184 -7.70 -1.25 8.21
C VAL A 184 -7.87 -1.75 6.80
N LEU A 185 -8.69 -1.08 6.02
CA LEU A 185 -8.83 -1.35 4.61
C LEU A 185 -8.07 -0.27 3.83
N ILE A 186 -7.26 -0.72 2.89
CA ILE A 186 -6.36 0.12 2.11
C ILE A 186 -6.63 -0.15 0.64
N GLU A 187 -7.02 0.88 -0.11
CA GLU A 187 -7.10 0.81 -1.57
C GLU A 187 -5.71 1.05 -2.15
N CYS A 188 -5.24 0.10 -2.92
CA CYS A 188 -3.90 0.12 -3.47
C CYS A 188 -3.85 -0.33 -4.93
N HIS A 189 -2.74 -0.07 -5.57
CA HIS A 189 -2.40 -0.58 -6.89
C HIS A 189 -1.33 -1.66 -6.74
N LEU A 190 -1.68 -2.87 -7.16
CA LEU A 190 -0.76 -4.00 -7.19
C LEU A 190 -0.08 -4.07 -8.55
N SER A 191 1.20 -4.38 -8.56
CA SER A 191 1.88 -4.77 -9.78
C SER A 191 1.39 -6.15 -10.22
N LEU A 192 1.01 -6.30 -11.49
CA LEU A 192 0.66 -7.60 -12.08
C LEU A 192 1.90 -8.46 -12.32
N ILE A 193 3.09 -7.88 -12.21
CA ILE A 193 4.35 -8.58 -12.37
C ILE A 193 5.02 -8.73 -11.01
N HIS A 194 4.68 -9.79 -10.32
CA HIS A 194 5.40 -10.28 -9.15
C HIS A 194 5.62 -11.78 -9.35
N ILE A 195 6.76 -12.12 -9.85
CA ILE A 195 7.16 -13.51 -10.05
C ILE A 195 8.26 -13.86 -9.06
#